data_89ad90f24c7b6d5f6a20a61edb8b3e4d
#
_entry.id   89ad90f24c7b6d5f6a20a61edb8b3e4d
#
_cell.length_a   1.000
_cell.length_b   1.000
_cell.length_c   1.000
_cell.angle_alpha   90.00
_cell.angle_beta   90.00
_cell.angle_gamma   90.00
#
_symmetry.space_group_name_H-M   'P 1'
#
loop_
_entity.id
_entity.type
_entity.pdbx_description
1 polymer ?
#
loop_
_entity_poly.entity_id
_entity_poly.type
_entity_poly.pdbx_seq_one_letter_code
_entity_poly.pdbx_strand_id
1 'polypeptide(L)'
;KKDTERTLQSKQNELEDSIPQVRWYVQDRSQIGGFSSLKSDLESIQSLGNAFPIVFLLVAVMMSLTAMARMVEEDRGLIGTYTGLGYGRLAVASRYLLFALFACLIGGGLGLIAGFLGIPAFLLVVLRGLYVMPDVLLAYDWLYGTAGVALFVVGVLAATVYACAQEMRQKPASLMRPKA
;
A
#
# COMPACT_ATOMS: atom_id res chain seq x y z
N LYS A 1 48.83 -61.62 31.08
CA LYS A 1 47.40 -61.24 31.10
C LYS A 1 47.20 -59.81 31.58
N LYS A 2 47.82 -59.36 32.66
CA LYS A 2 47.62 -57.98 33.18
C LYS A 2 48.16 -56.90 32.30
N ASP A 3 49.24 -57.15 31.53
CA ASP A 3 49.84 -56.16 30.65
C ASP A 3 49.01 -55.99 29.36
N THR A 4 48.37 -57.06 28.89
CA THR A 4 47.51 -57.04 27.73
C THR A 4 46.22 -56.28 28.03
N GLU A 5 45.67 -56.40 29.23
CA GLU A 5 44.47 -55.65 29.67
C GLU A 5 44.75 -54.14 29.78
N ARG A 6 45.93 -53.78 30.29
CA ARG A 6 46.34 -52.36 30.37
C ARG A 6 46.55 -51.74 29.00
N THR A 7 47.12 -52.49 28.07
CA THR A 7 47.32 -52.02 26.69
C THR A 7 46.01 -51.91 25.95
N LEU A 8 45.03 -52.76 26.23
CA LEU A 8 43.68 -52.63 25.66
C LEU A 8 42.94 -51.45 26.24
N GLN A 9 43.02 -51.19 27.55
CA GLN A 9 42.42 -50.04 28.21
C GLN A 9 43.04 -48.72 27.70
N SER A 10 44.36 -48.64 27.54
CA SER A 10 44.99 -47.43 27.02
C SER A 10 44.60 -47.15 25.54
N LYS A 11 44.50 -48.18 24.72
CA LYS A 11 44.01 -48.05 23.34
C LYS A 11 42.51 -47.68 23.28
N GLN A 12 41.71 -48.14 24.23
CA GLN A 12 40.31 -47.81 24.30
C GLN A 12 40.11 -46.33 24.65
N ASN A 13 40.87 -45.85 25.65
CA ASN A 13 40.87 -44.43 26.01
C ASN A 13 41.40 -43.51 24.90
N GLU A 14 42.42 -43.94 24.18
CA GLU A 14 42.98 -43.22 23.04
C GLU A 14 42.02 -43.16 21.86
N LEU A 15 41.20 -44.20 21.65
CA LEU A 15 40.11 -44.23 20.68
C LEU A 15 38.96 -43.36 21.09
N GLU A 16 38.56 -43.33 22.38
CA GLU A 16 37.48 -42.42 22.88
C GLU A 16 37.88 -40.95 22.77
N ASP A 17 39.16 -40.60 23.05
CA ASP A 17 39.70 -39.26 22.89
C ASP A 17 39.85 -38.83 21.41
N SER A 18 40.06 -39.80 20.52
CA SER A 18 40.20 -39.53 19.08
C SER A 18 38.87 -39.43 18.33
N ILE A 19 37.76 -39.81 18.93
CA ILE A 19 36.43 -39.64 18.37
C ILE A 19 36.06 -38.14 18.47
N PRO A 20 36.02 -37.36 17.39
CA PRO A 20 35.61 -35.99 17.48
C PRO A 20 34.18 -35.95 18.01
N GLN A 21 33.98 -35.20 19.09
CA GLN A 21 32.62 -34.99 19.62
C GLN A 21 31.69 -34.52 18.48
N VAL A 22 30.71 -35.35 18.15
CA VAL A 22 29.72 -35.04 17.15
C VAL A 22 28.93 -33.84 17.65
N ARG A 23 29.28 -32.65 17.16
CA ARG A 23 28.50 -31.45 17.39
C ARG A 23 27.32 -31.49 16.40
N TRP A 24 26.14 -31.72 16.96
CA TRP A 24 24.93 -31.61 16.22
C TRP A 24 24.67 -30.11 15.94
N TYR A 25 24.83 -29.70 14.70
CA TYR A 25 24.41 -28.38 14.26
C TYR A 25 22.96 -28.50 13.77
N VAL A 26 22.02 -28.16 14.63
CA VAL A 26 20.63 -27.97 14.21
C VAL A 26 20.57 -26.63 13.50
N GLN A 27 20.65 -26.65 12.18
CA GLN A 27 20.42 -25.44 11.39
C GLN A 27 18.92 -25.24 11.24
N ASP A 28 18.43 -24.15 11.82
CA ASP A 28 17.10 -23.66 11.55
C ASP A 28 17.05 -23.08 10.12
N ARG A 29 15.86 -23.07 9.52
CA ARG A 29 15.62 -22.52 8.17
C ARG A 29 16.15 -21.08 8.00
N SER A 30 16.15 -20.32 9.09
CA SER A 30 16.71 -18.96 9.14
C SER A 30 18.21 -18.87 8.87
N GLN A 31 18.96 -19.97 9.04
CA GLN A 31 20.42 -20.03 8.78
C GLN A 31 20.77 -20.44 7.35
N ILE A 32 19.77 -20.86 6.57
CA ILE A 32 19.95 -21.14 5.14
C ILE A 32 20.05 -19.81 4.40
N GLY A 33 21.21 -19.49 3.83
CA GLY A 33 21.47 -18.19 3.20
C GLY A 33 20.42 -17.76 2.15
N GLY A 34 19.92 -18.70 1.36
CA GLY A 34 18.85 -18.42 0.40
C GLY A 34 17.51 -18.05 1.05
N PHE A 35 17.17 -18.66 2.21
CA PHE A 35 15.94 -18.34 2.92
C PHE A 35 16.03 -17.00 3.64
N SER A 36 17.19 -16.70 4.25
CA SER A 36 17.40 -15.41 4.92
C SER A 36 17.41 -14.24 3.92
N SER A 37 18.01 -14.42 2.74
CA SER A 37 17.97 -13.43 1.67
C SER A 37 16.55 -13.19 1.17
N LEU A 38 15.80 -14.26 0.88
CA LEU A 38 14.39 -14.15 0.46
C LEU A 38 13.53 -13.44 1.51
N LYS A 39 13.73 -13.77 2.79
CA LYS A 39 13.00 -13.11 3.88
C LYS A 39 13.33 -11.62 3.96
N SER A 40 14.60 -11.25 3.85
CA SER A 40 15.04 -9.85 3.84
C SER A 40 14.48 -9.08 2.65
N ASP A 41 14.44 -9.70 1.47
CA ASP A 41 13.87 -9.10 0.27
C ASP A 41 12.36 -8.87 0.42
N LEU A 42 11.64 -9.84 1.01
CA LEU A 42 10.20 -9.70 1.30
C LEU A 42 9.92 -8.61 2.34
N GLU A 43 10.71 -8.51 3.41
CA GLU A 43 10.59 -7.46 4.41
C GLU A 43 10.87 -6.08 3.81
N SER A 44 11.81 -5.96 2.90
CA SER A 44 12.11 -4.73 2.16
C SER A 44 10.94 -4.33 1.24
N ILE A 45 10.39 -5.29 0.50
CA ILE A 45 9.20 -5.08 -0.35
C ILE A 45 8.00 -4.67 0.49
N GLN A 46 7.79 -5.27 1.66
CA GLN A 46 6.70 -4.94 2.57
C GLN A 46 6.86 -3.52 3.15
N SER A 47 8.07 -3.11 3.52
CA SER A 47 8.35 -1.74 3.97
C SER A 47 8.05 -0.71 2.90
N LEU A 48 8.47 -0.96 1.67
CA LEU A 48 8.14 -0.13 0.52
C LEU A 48 6.63 -0.11 0.27
N GLY A 49 5.99 -1.29 0.31
CA GLY A 49 4.55 -1.44 0.14
C GLY A 49 3.71 -0.65 1.14
N ASN A 50 4.23 -0.37 2.33
CA ASN A 50 3.57 0.46 3.33
C ASN A 50 3.82 1.96 3.15
N ALA A 51 5.03 2.34 2.72
CA ALA A 51 5.40 3.76 2.59
C ALA A 51 4.82 4.41 1.32
N PHE A 52 4.88 3.72 0.19
CA PHE A 52 4.41 4.25 -1.09
C PHE A 52 2.93 4.66 -1.11
N PRO A 53 1.98 3.85 -0.61
CA PRO A 53 0.56 4.22 -0.61
C PRO A 53 0.28 5.53 0.13
N ILE A 54 0.99 5.82 1.22
CA ILE A 54 0.81 7.04 2.00
C ILE A 54 1.21 8.26 1.16
N VAL A 55 2.37 8.20 0.50
CA VAL A 55 2.85 9.29 -0.36
C VAL A 55 1.92 9.50 -1.56
N PHE A 56 1.53 8.41 -2.24
CA PHE A 56 0.60 8.51 -3.37
C PHE A 56 -0.78 9.01 -2.97
N LEU A 57 -1.29 8.61 -1.80
CA LEU A 57 -2.55 9.12 -1.26
C LEU A 57 -2.47 10.64 -1.05
N LEU A 58 -1.38 11.12 -0.45
CA LEU A 58 -1.18 12.55 -0.22
C LEU A 58 -1.14 13.32 -1.55
N VAL A 59 -0.38 12.85 -2.52
CA VAL A 59 -0.31 13.47 -3.85
C VAL A 59 -1.68 13.45 -4.53
N ALA A 60 -2.40 12.34 -4.49
CA ALA A 60 -3.72 12.20 -5.10
C ALA A 60 -4.75 13.14 -4.46
N VAL A 61 -4.74 13.28 -3.12
CA VAL A 61 -5.62 14.22 -2.41
C VAL A 61 -5.27 15.67 -2.79
N MET A 62 -4.00 16.03 -2.87
CA MET A 62 -3.56 17.39 -3.28
C MET A 62 -3.96 17.69 -4.74
N MET A 63 -3.76 16.74 -5.65
CA MET A 63 -4.20 16.87 -7.05
C MET A 63 -5.72 17.02 -7.15
N SER A 64 -6.47 16.20 -6.41
CA SER A 64 -7.93 16.27 -6.37
C SER A 64 -8.43 17.61 -5.81
N LEU A 65 -7.79 18.09 -4.74
CA LEU A 65 -8.11 19.41 -4.15
C LEU A 65 -7.90 20.52 -5.17
N THR A 66 -6.77 20.51 -5.87
CA THR A 66 -6.46 21.52 -6.89
C THR A 66 -7.47 21.46 -8.06
N ALA A 67 -7.79 20.26 -8.54
CA ALA A 67 -8.76 20.06 -9.62
C ALA A 67 -10.17 20.54 -9.22
N MET A 68 -10.62 20.19 -8.02
CA MET A 68 -11.94 20.60 -7.51
C MET A 68 -11.99 22.10 -7.23
N ALA A 69 -10.95 22.69 -6.67
CA ALA A 69 -10.88 24.12 -6.44
C ALA A 69 -11.01 24.89 -7.78
N ARG A 70 -10.29 24.44 -8.80
CA ARG A 70 -10.36 25.02 -10.14
C ARG A 70 -11.77 24.86 -10.77
N MET A 71 -12.37 23.67 -10.68
CA MET A 71 -13.71 23.42 -11.20
C MET A 71 -14.77 24.30 -10.52
N VAL A 72 -14.71 24.43 -9.19
CA VAL A 72 -15.61 25.31 -8.43
C VAL A 72 -15.35 26.77 -8.76
N GLU A 73 -14.11 27.17 -9.00
CA GLU A 73 -13.76 28.53 -9.40
C GLU A 73 -14.27 28.86 -10.81
N GLU A 74 -14.17 27.95 -11.75
CA GLU A 74 -14.72 28.11 -13.12
C GLU A 74 -16.26 28.24 -13.09
N ASP A 75 -16.94 27.49 -12.24
CA ASP A 75 -18.40 27.51 -12.09
C ASP A 75 -18.94 28.59 -11.12
N ARG A 76 -18.11 29.53 -10.64
CA ARG A 76 -18.51 30.58 -9.66
C ARG A 76 -19.76 31.34 -10.07
N GLY A 77 -19.89 31.69 -11.36
CA GLY A 77 -21.05 32.39 -11.89
C GLY A 77 -22.34 31.58 -11.74
N LEU A 78 -22.29 30.28 -12.06
CA LEU A 78 -23.41 29.36 -11.89
C LEU A 78 -23.79 29.19 -10.40
N ILE A 79 -22.80 29.04 -9.53
CA ILE A 79 -22.98 28.95 -8.08
C ILE A 79 -23.68 30.21 -7.55
N GLY A 80 -23.23 31.38 -8.00
CA GLY A 80 -23.85 32.66 -7.67
C GLY A 80 -25.31 32.75 -8.09
N THR A 81 -25.63 32.31 -9.32
CA THR A 81 -26.99 32.28 -9.87
C THR A 81 -27.89 31.33 -9.08
N TYR A 82 -27.45 30.09 -8.81
CA TYR A 82 -28.24 29.13 -8.02
C TYR A 82 -28.50 29.63 -6.59
N THR A 83 -27.48 30.22 -5.97
CA THR A 83 -27.61 30.78 -4.62
C THR A 83 -28.54 32.00 -4.61
N GLY A 84 -28.52 32.83 -5.66
CA GLY A 84 -29.43 33.93 -5.84
C GLY A 84 -30.91 33.52 -6.04
N LEU A 85 -31.13 32.35 -6.68
CA LEU A 85 -32.44 31.72 -6.84
C LEU A 85 -32.93 31.02 -5.55
N GLY A 86 -32.17 31.03 -4.46
CA GLY A 86 -32.54 30.47 -3.17
C GLY A 86 -32.16 28.99 -2.96
N TYR A 87 -31.36 28.40 -3.86
CA TYR A 87 -30.84 27.05 -3.64
C TYR A 87 -29.88 27.01 -2.45
N GLY A 88 -30.04 26.01 -1.59
CA GLY A 88 -29.16 25.82 -0.44
C GLY A 88 -27.73 25.47 -0.88
N ARG A 89 -26.73 25.93 -0.11
CA ARG A 89 -25.30 25.66 -0.38
C ARG A 89 -24.97 24.18 -0.51
N LEU A 90 -25.64 23.33 0.27
CA LEU A 90 -25.48 21.87 0.20
C LEU A 90 -26.00 21.28 -1.11
N ALA A 91 -27.11 21.82 -1.65
CA ALA A 91 -27.64 21.37 -2.91
C ALA A 91 -26.72 21.71 -4.09
N VAL A 92 -26.05 22.85 -4.05
CA VAL A 92 -25.05 23.24 -5.04
C VAL A 92 -23.78 22.38 -4.88
N ALA A 93 -23.30 22.17 -3.66
CA ALA A 93 -22.14 21.36 -3.37
C ALA A 93 -22.32 19.88 -3.75
N SER A 94 -23.53 19.33 -3.63
CA SER A 94 -23.82 17.93 -3.92
C SER A 94 -23.46 17.52 -5.36
N ARG A 95 -23.55 18.42 -6.32
CA ARG A 95 -23.14 18.20 -7.71
C ARG A 95 -21.64 17.86 -7.79
N TYR A 96 -20.81 18.63 -7.11
CA TYR A 96 -19.36 18.44 -7.09
C TYR A 96 -18.97 17.19 -6.31
N LEU A 97 -19.68 16.93 -5.20
CA LEU A 97 -19.49 15.69 -4.42
C LEU A 97 -19.84 14.43 -5.22
N LEU A 98 -20.95 14.45 -5.98
CA LEU A 98 -21.32 13.33 -6.83
C LEU A 98 -20.28 13.10 -7.92
N PHE A 99 -19.80 14.16 -8.54
CA PHE A 99 -18.73 14.05 -9.55
C PHE A 99 -17.46 13.43 -8.94
N ALA A 100 -17.02 13.93 -7.79
CA ALA A 100 -15.86 13.39 -7.08
C ALA A 100 -16.06 11.91 -6.68
N LEU A 101 -17.26 11.55 -6.21
CA LEU A 101 -17.61 10.19 -5.84
C LEU A 101 -17.53 9.24 -7.04
N PHE A 102 -18.14 9.61 -8.17
CA PHE A 102 -18.08 8.80 -9.39
C PHE A 102 -16.65 8.67 -9.92
N ALA A 103 -15.87 9.74 -9.91
CA ALA A 103 -14.48 9.71 -10.31
C ALA A 103 -13.66 8.77 -9.42
N CYS A 104 -13.87 8.80 -8.09
CA CYS A 104 -13.22 7.91 -7.14
C CYS A 104 -13.64 6.45 -7.31
N LEU A 105 -14.92 6.17 -7.57
CA LEU A 105 -15.41 4.80 -7.76
C LEU A 105 -14.83 4.18 -9.04
N ILE A 106 -14.85 4.93 -10.13
CA ILE A 106 -14.30 4.46 -11.42
C ILE A 106 -12.77 4.32 -11.30
N GLY A 107 -12.08 5.37 -10.86
CA GLY A 107 -10.63 5.37 -10.74
C GLY A 107 -10.11 4.37 -9.70
N GLY A 108 -10.77 4.30 -8.54
CA GLY A 108 -10.45 3.34 -7.48
C GLY A 108 -10.73 1.89 -7.90
N GLY A 109 -11.86 1.65 -8.58
CA GLY A 109 -12.20 0.33 -9.12
C GLY A 109 -11.20 -0.16 -10.16
N LEU A 110 -10.88 0.68 -11.15
CA LEU A 110 -9.87 0.36 -12.17
C LEU A 110 -8.47 0.19 -11.55
N GLY A 111 -8.11 1.06 -10.61
CA GLY A 111 -6.84 0.98 -9.89
C GLY A 111 -6.72 -0.32 -9.07
N LEU A 112 -7.80 -0.74 -8.43
CA LEU A 112 -7.83 -1.99 -7.66
C LEU A 112 -7.67 -3.21 -8.58
N ILE A 113 -8.39 -3.26 -9.70
CA ILE A 113 -8.26 -4.32 -10.69
C ILE A 113 -6.83 -4.37 -11.26
N ALA A 114 -6.30 -3.22 -11.67
CA ALA A 114 -4.93 -3.14 -12.20
C ALA A 114 -3.88 -3.52 -11.14
N GLY A 115 -4.06 -3.13 -9.88
CA GLY A 115 -3.19 -3.48 -8.78
C GLY A 115 -3.20 -4.99 -8.46
N PHE A 116 -4.38 -5.59 -8.39
CA PHE A 116 -4.51 -7.02 -8.10
C PHE A 116 -4.02 -7.93 -9.23
N LEU A 117 -4.10 -7.50 -10.48
CA LEU A 117 -3.59 -8.28 -11.62
C LEU A 117 -2.13 -7.93 -11.94
N GLY A 118 -1.78 -6.66 -11.93
CA GLY A 118 -0.48 -6.18 -12.41
C GLY A 118 0.67 -6.48 -11.43
N ILE A 119 0.51 -6.15 -10.15
CA ILE A 119 1.60 -6.29 -9.17
C ILE A 119 1.98 -7.77 -8.96
N PRO A 120 1.06 -8.71 -8.72
CA PRO A 120 1.43 -10.11 -8.58
C PRO A 120 2.00 -10.71 -9.86
N ALA A 121 1.47 -10.35 -11.03
CA ALA A 121 2.02 -10.81 -12.29
C ALA A 121 3.46 -10.36 -12.49
N PHE A 122 3.76 -9.10 -12.22
CA PHE A 122 5.11 -8.55 -12.28
C PHE A 122 6.06 -9.23 -11.29
N LEU A 123 5.65 -9.38 -10.03
CA LEU A 123 6.44 -10.05 -9.00
C LEU A 123 6.73 -11.51 -9.35
N LEU A 124 5.73 -12.24 -9.88
CA LEU A 124 5.92 -13.63 -10.31
C LEU A 124 6.95 -13.74 -11.43
N VAL A 125 6.94 -12.82 -12.39
CA VAL A 125 7.94 -12.82 -13.49
C VAL A 125 9.33 -12.58 -12.93
N VAL A 126 9.51 -11.61 -12.04
CA VAL A 126 10.82 -11.29 -11.43
C VAL A 126 11.31 -12.43 -10.54
N LEU A 127 10.45 -12.95 -9.68
CA LEU A 127 10.82 -14.00 -8.73
C LEU A 127 11.13 -15.34 -9.43
N ARG A 128 10.41 -15.71 -10.49
CA ARG A 128 10.71 -16.91 -11.30
C ARG A 128 12.06 -16.80 -12.02
N GLY A 129 12.53 -15.60 -12.30
CA GLY A 129 13.86 -15.39 -12.87
C GLY A 129 15.01 -15.54 -11.86
N LEU A 130 14.72 -15.35 -10.57
CA LEU A 130 15.70 -15.37 -9.49
C LEU A 130 15.70 -16.66 -8.67
N TYR A 131 14.53 -17.29 -8.53
CA TYR A 131 14.33 -18.45 -7.66
C TYR A 131 13.56 -19.57 -8.37
N VAL A 132 13.95 -20.82 -8.11
CA VAL A 132 13.14 -21.99 -8.49
C VAL A 132 12.04 -22.12 -7.47
N MET A 133 10.85 -21.59 -7.81
CA MET A 133 9.68 -21.63 -6.90
C MET A 133 8.71 -22.73 -7.30
N PRO A 134 8.14 -23.48 -6.32
CA PRO A 134 6.93 -24.28 -6.54
C PRO A 134 5.73 -23.37 -6.82
N ASP A 135 4.60 -23.97 -7.21
CA ASP A 135 3.38 -23.24 -7.51
C ASP A 135 2.97 -22.29 -6.38
N VAL A 136 2.85 -21.01 -6.71
CA VAL A 136 2.50 -19.95 -5.76
C VAL A 136 0.99 -19.79 -5.75
N LEU A 137 0.36 -20.03 -4.60
CA LEU A 137 -1.04 -19.73 -4.37
C LEU A 137 -1.18 -18.24 -4.04
N LEU A 138 -1.81 -17.49 -4.94
CA LEU A 138 -2.14 -16.09 -4.72
C LEU A 138 -3.33 -15.99 -3.75
N ALA A 139 -3.06 -15.61 -2.52
CA ALA A 139 -4.10 -15.27 -1.56
C ALA A 139 -4.44 -13.78 -1.68
N TYR A 140 -5.65 -13.46 -2.13
CA TYR A 140 -6.14 -12.09 -2.21
C TYR A 140 -6.76 -11.67 -0.89
N ASP A 141 -6.19 -10.68 -0.26
CA ASP A 141 -6.76 -10.08 0.95
C ASP A 141 -7.66 -8.88 0.57
N TRP A 142 -8.94 -9.16 0.40
CA TRP A 142 -9.96 -8.16 0.04
C TRP A 142 -10.09 -7.06 1.08
N LEU A 143 -9.78 -7.36 2.33
CA LEU A 143 -9.92 -6.40 3.43
C LEU A 143 -8.96 -5.21 3.26
N TYR A 144 -7.69 -5.49 2.96
CA TYR A 144 -6.70 -4.43 2.73
C TYR A 144 -6.99 -3.62 1.45
N GLY A 145 -7.42 -4.29 0.38
CA GLY A 145 -7.77 -3.62 -0.87
C GLY A 145 -8.95 -2.66 -0.70
N THR A 146 -10.03 -3.12 -0.09
CA THR A 146 -11.22 -2.30 0.16
C THR A 146 -10.96 -1.18 1.16
N ALA A 147 -10.18 -1.42 2.20
CA ALA A 147 -9.78 -0.40 3.17
C ALA A 147 -8.96 0.72 2.52
N GLY A 148 -8.02 0.38 1.62
CA GLY A 148 -7.24 1.35 0.87
C GLY A 148 -8.11 2.24 -0.03
N VAL A 149 -9.04 1.64 -0.78
CA VAL A 149 -9.99 2.40 -1.61
C VAL A 149 -10.90 3.27 -0.76
N ALA A 150 -11.42 2.75 0.35
CA ALA A 150 -12.27 3.52 1.26
C ALA A 150 -11.53 4.75 1.82
N LEU A 151 -10.29 4.58 2.25
CA LEU A 151 -9.45 5.67 2.74
C LEU A 151 -9.22 6.73 1.65
N PHE A 152 -8.96 6.30 0.42
CA PHE A 152 -8.80 7.20 -0.72
C PHE A 152 -10.08 7.99 -1.00
N VAL A 153 -11.23 7.33 -1.07
CA VAL A 153 -12.55 7.96 -1.29
C VAL A 153 -12.84 9.00 -0.20
N VAL A 154 -12.62 8.65 1.07
CA VAL A 154 -12.81 9.59 2.19
C VAL A 154 -11.89 10.81 2.06
N GLY A 155 -10.61 10.60 1.73
CA GLY A 155 -9.65 11.68 1.54
C GLY A 155 -10.06 12.65 0.43
N VAL A 156 -10.47 12.13 -0.73
CA VAL A 156 -10.90 12.94 -1.88
C VAL A 156 -12.22 13.66 -1.60
N LEU A 157 -13.19 12.99 -0.96
CA LEU A 157 -14.45 13.63 -0.57
C LEU A 157 -14.21 14.75 0.45
N ALA A 158 -13.36 14.55 1.45
CA ALA A 158 -12.99 15.57 2.40
C ALA A 158 -12.34 16.79 1.72
N ALA A 159 -11.42 16.55 0.78
CA ALA A 159 -10.79 17.61 -0.01
C ALA A 159 -11.82 18.38 -0.85
N THR A 160 -12.79 17.67 -1.48
CA THR A 160 -13.88 18.29 -2.27
C THR A 160 -14.77 19.14 -1.39
N VAL A 161 -15.19 18.62 -0.22
CA VAL A 161 -16.00 19.39 0.75
C VAL A 161 -15.25 20.64 1.20
N TYR A 162 -13.97 20.52 1.48
CA TYR A 162 -13.13 21.65 1.87
C TYR A 162 -13.06 22.71 0.78
N ALA A 163 -12.78 22.33 -0.48
CA ALA A 163 -12.72 23.24 -1.62
C ALA A 163 -14.06 23.95 -1.85
N CYS A 164 -15.17 23.21 -1.84
CA CYS A 164 -16.51 23.79 -1.95
C CYS A 164 -16.85 24.73 -0.79
N ALA A 165 -16.51 24.35 0.44
CA ALA A 165 -16.79 25.19 1.61
C ALA A 165 -16.01 26.50 1.60
N GLN A 166 -14.76 26.46 1.15
CA GLN A 166 -13.91 27.64 1.04
C GLN A 166 -14.47 28.64 0.04
N GLU A 167 -14.92 28.20 -1.13
CA GLU A 167 -15.42 29.08 -2.18
C GLU A 167 -16.83 29.58 -1.84
N MET A 168 -17.71 28.73 -1.30
CA MET A 168 -19.07 29.14 -0.90
C MET A 168 -19.13 30.00 0.36
N ARG A 169 -18.05 30.21 1.10
CA ARG A 169 -17.97 31.19 2.20
C ARG A 169 -17.93 32.62 1.69
N GLN A 170 -17.63 32.84 0.41
CA GLN A 170 -17.64 34.18 -0.21
C GLN A 170 -19.08 34.66 -0.42
N LYS A 171 -19.28 35.99 -0.36
CA LYS A 171 -20.62 36.57 -0.58
C LYS A 171 -21.06 36.38 -2.03
N PRO A 172 -22.34 36.07 -2.32
CA PRO A 172 -22.86 35.87 -3.68
C PRO A 172 -22.51 37.00 -4.64
N ALA A 173 -22.56 38.24 -4.17
CA ALA A 173 -22.23 39.42 -4.97
C ALA A 173 -20.74 39.45 -5.41
N SER A 174 -19.84 38.86 -4.65
CA SER A 174 -18.41 38.75 -5.03
C SER A 174 -18.13 37.60 -5.98
N LEU A 175 -18.99 36.59 -6.00
CA LEU A 175 -18.90 35.45 -6.92
C LEU A 175 -19.26 35.82 -8.36
N MET A 176 -20.11 36.83 -8.55
CA MET A 176 -20.52 37.33 -9.88
C MET A 176 -19.52 38.31 -10.51
N ARG A 177 -18.53 38.79 -9.75
CA ARG A 177 -17.48 39.66 -10.34
C ARG A 177 -16.33 38.81 -10.89
N PRO A 178 -15.90 39.08 -12.16
CA PRO A 178 -14.70 38.42 -12.67
C PRO A 178 -13.51 38.80 -11.79
N LYS A 179 -12.68 37.84 -11.46
CA LYS A 179 -11.36 38.09 -10.86
C LYS A 179 -10.49 38.78 -11.91
N ALA A 180 -10.02 39.98 -11.60
CA ALA A 180 -9.04 40.68 -12.39
C ALA A 180 -7.67 40.00 -12.26
#